data_572c8f32dfb54fad9454230e986f0589
#
_entry.id   572c8f32dfb54fad9454230e986f0589
#
_cell.length_a   1.000
_cell.length_b   1.000
_cell.length_c   1.000
_cell.angle_alpha   90.00
_cell.angle_beta   90.00
_cell.angle_gamma   90.00
#
_symmetry.space_group_name_H-M   'P 1'
#
loop_
_entity.id
_entity.type
_entity.pdbx_description
1 polymer ?
#
loop_
_entity_poly.entity_id
_entity_poly.type
_entity_poly.pdbx_seq_one_letter_code
_entity_poly.pdbx_strand_id
1 'polypeptide(L)'
;TYMFALNSSYGSYDDLKEFIEQAHSLGIAVIQDIVYNHFGPEGNYSGMLAPFTKAADTPWGAAVNYDQKDNSGIRDFYLNNANYWLADVGLDGFRMDATALILDESPKHILTEINELAQEIGAKENRQIIMIAEHLRNESKVTSANGYKFQAQWCDDLNYALYAFLTGETMRHYRDFG
;
A
#
# COMPACT_ATOMS: atom_id res chain seq x y z
N THR A 1 0.00 1.73 16.07
CA THR A 1 1.25 1.98 15.32
C THR A 1 1.27 3.42 14.85
N TYR A 2 2.41 4.07 14.94
CA TYR A 2 2.56 5.48 14.58
C TYR A 2 2.78 5.60 13.08
N MET A 3 1.78 6.08 12.34
CA MET A 3 1.82 6.18 10.88
C MET A 3 2.79 7.25 10.37
N PHE A 4 3.04 8.31 11.15
CA PHE A 4 3.91 9.45 10.80
C PHE A 4 5.23 9.48 11.56
N ALA A 5 5.65 8.36 12.15
CA ALA A 5 6.88 8.32 12.94
C ALA A 5 7.69 7.06 12.65
N LEU A 6 9.00 7.21 12.73
CA LEU A 6 9.93 6.09 12.70
C LEU A 6 9.95 5.36 14.05
N ASN A 7 10.25 4.07 13.98
CA ASN A 7 10.64 3.33 15.18
C ASN A 7 12.06 3.73 15.56
N SER A 8 12.22 4.34 16.75
CA SER A 8 13.52 4.84 17.25
C SER A 8 14.61 3.76 17.36
N SER A 9 14.25 2.48 17.33
CA SER A 9 15.22 1.38 17.30
C SER A 9 16.00 1.30 15.99
N TYR A 10 15.51 1.92 14.92
CA TYR A 10 16.17 1.95 13.60
C TYR A 10 16.94 3.25 13.34
N GLY A 11 16.85 4.22 14.23
CA GLY A 11 17.50 5.52 14.08
C GLY A 11 16.54 6.70 14.10
N SER A 12 17.08 7.87 13.80
CA SER A 12 16.35 9.12 13.69
C SER A 12 15.81 9.36 12.29
N TYR A 13 15.05 10.44 12.14
CA TYR A 13 14.58 10.92 10.84
C TYR A 13 15.76 11.35 9.94
N ASP A 14 16.80 11.94 10.52
CA ASP A 14 17.99 12.35 9.79
C ASP A 14 18.77 11.13 9.29
N ASP A 15 18.87 10.06 10.09
CA ASP A 15 19.49 8.80 9.67
C ASP A 15 18.74 8.17 8.47
N LEU A 16 17.40 8.24 8.46
CA LEU A 16 16.63 7.77 7.31
C LEU A 16 16.87 8.61 6.06
N LYS A 17 16.94 9.93 6.19
CA LYS A 17 17.26 10.81 5.06
C LYS A 17 18.65 10.53 4.51
N GLU A 18 19.64 10.39 5.36
CA GLU A 18 21.00 10.02 4.95
C GLU A 18 21.00 8.67 4.22
N PHE A 19 20.25 7.68 4.72
CA PHE A 19 20.11 6.38 4.05
C PHE A 19 19.52 6.52 2.64
N ILE A 20 18.44 7.33 2.47
CA ILE A 20 17.82 7.58 1.18
C ILE A 20 18.80 8.28 0.23
N GLU A 21 19.50 9.32 0.70
CA GLU A 21 20.50 10.04 -0.09
C GLU A 21 21.66 9.14 -0.53
N GLN A 22 22.14 8.26 0.35
CA GLN A 22 23.15 7.26 0.00
C GLN A 22 22.66 6.28 -1.06
N ALA A 23 21.42 5.76 -0.93
CA ALA A 23 20.82 4.90 -1.94
C ALA A 23 20.71 5.60 -3.29
N HIS A 24 20.22 6.84 -3.31
CA HIS A 24 20.11 7.66 -4.53
C HIS A 24 21.46 7.91 -5.18
N SER A 25 22.52 8.14 -4.39
CA SER A 25 23.87 8.31 -4.94
C SER A 25 24.41 7.10 -5.70
N LEU A 26 23.85 5.92 -5.38
CA LEU A 26 24.14 4.65 -6.05
C LEU A 26 23.14 4.30 -7.16
N GLY A 27 22.17 5.18 -7.44
CA GLY A 27 21.11 4.92 -8.41
C GLY A 27 20.05 3.92 -7.93
N ILE A 28 19.90 3.75 -6.61
CA ILE A 28 18.96 2.79 -5.99
C ILE A 28 17.76 3.56 -5.44
N ALA A 29 16.56 3.19 -5.88
CA ALA A 29 15.31 3.70 -5.35
C ALA A 29 14.96 3.06 -3.99
N VAL A 30 14.36 3.84 -3.09
CA VAL A 30 13.92 3.38 -1.76
C VAL A 30 12.39 3.33 -1.73
N ILE A 31 11.84 2.12 -1.64
CA ILE A 31 10.39 1.88 -1.59
C ILE A 31 10.02 1.38 -0.20
N GLN A 32 8.98 1.95 0.40
CA GLN A 32 8.46 1.52 1.68
C GLN A 32 7.32 0.51 1.50
N ASP A 33 7.34 -0.53 2.32
CA ASP A 33 6.21 -1.45 2.49
C ASP A 33 5.20 -0.85 3.47
N ILE A 34 3.93 -0.71 3.06
CA ILE A 34 2.89 -0.06 3.85
C ILE A 34 1.61 -0.90 3.96
N VAL A 35 0.95 -0.81 5.11
CA VAL A 35 -0.30 -1.52 5.42
C VAL A 35 -1.43 -0.51 5.62
N TYR A 36 -2.27 -0.33 4.60
CA TYR A 36 -3.42 0.58 4.62
C TYR A 36 -4.78 -0.14 4.55
N ASN A 37 -4.78 -1.46 4.60
CA ASN A 37 -6.00 -2.27 4.42
C ASN A 37 -6.74 -2.54 5.74
N HIS A 38 -6.04 -2.66 6.88
CA HIS A 38 -6.64 -3.04 8.15
C HIS A 38 -5.90 -2.45 9.34
N PHE A 39 -6.57 -2.54 10.50
CA PHE A 39 -5.96 -2.36 11.81
C PHE A 39 -5.91 -3.69 12.55
N GLY A 40 -4.77 -4.01 13.16
CA GLY A 40 -4.65 -5.18 14.02
C GLY A 40 -5.61 -5.12 15.21
N PRO A 41 -6.02 -6.28 15.75
CA PRO A 41 -7.07 -6.36 16.80
C PRO A 41 -6.58 -5.89 18.17
N GLU A 42 -5.28 -5.92 18.43
CA GLU A 42 -4.74 -5.60 19.75
C GLU A 42 -4.12 -4.20 19.79
N GLY A 43 -4.39 -3.48 20.88
CA GLY A 43 -3.82 -2.15 21.12
C GLY A 43 -4.31 -1.05 20.19
N ASN A 44 -5.33 -1.30 19.39
CA ASN A 44 -5.95 -0.31 18.52
C ASN A 44 -7.15 0.36 19.19
N TYR A 45 -6.99 1.62 19.53
CA TYR A 45 -8.04 2.46 20.13
C TYR A 45 -8.48 3.60 19.21
N SER A 46 -8.08 3.58 17.93
CA SER A 46 -8.38 4.65 16.97
C SER A 46 -9.90 4.87 16.78
N GLY A 47 -10.71 3.83 16.88
CA GLY A 47 -12.17 3.92 16.84
C GLY A 47 -12.81 4.76 17.95
N MET A 48 -12.07 5.07 19.02
CA MET A 48 -12.51 6.01 20.07
C MET A 48 -12.33 7.48 19.65
N LEU A 49 -11.48 7.75 18.67
CA LEU A 49 -11.14 9.10 18.20
C LEU A 49 -11.96 9.49 16.97
N ALA A 50 -12.13 8.55 16.04
CA ALA A 50 -12.86 8.74 14.79
C ALA A 50 -13.27 7.37 14.22
N PRO A 51 -14.17 7.30 13.23
CA PRO A 51 -14.62 6.06 12.61
C PRO A 51 -13.53 5.48 11.66
N PHE A 52 -12.34 5.20 12.19
CA PHE A 52 -11.20 4.68 11.42
C PHE A 52 -11.47 3.32 10.80
N THR A 53 -12.33 2.51 11.43
CA THR A 53 -12.65 1.16 10.94
C THR A 53 -14.12 1.04 10.59
N LYS A 54 -14.45 0.15 9.69
CA LYS A 54 -15.82 -0.22 9.36
C LYS A 54 -16.16 -1.63 9.85
N ALA A 55 -17.47 -1.96 9.89
CA ALA A 55 -17.97 -3.27 10.29
C ALA A 55 -17.72 -4.34 9.20
N ALA A 56 -16.45 -4.48 8.81
CA ALA A 56 -15.95 -5.51 7.91
C ALA A 56 -14.57 -5.93 8.41
N ASP A 57 -14.37 -7.23 8.53
CA ASP A 57 -13.10 -7.78 8.99
C ASP A 57 -12.28 -8.28 7.81
N THR A 58 -10.98 -8.05 7.89
CA THR A 58 -9.99 -8.78 7.10
C THR A 58 -9.48 -9.98 7.92
N PRO A 59 -8.73 -10.92 7.32
CA PRO A 59 -8.13 -12.02 8.08
C PRO A 59 -7.24 -11.59 9.25
N TRP A 60 -6.80 -10.31 9.26
CA TRP A 60 -5.85 -9.77 10.25
C TRP A 60 -6.42 -8.68 11.14
N GLY A 61 -7.69 -8.28 10.96
CA GLY A 61 -8.37 -7.30 11.78
C GLY A 61 -9.36 -6.43 11.01
N ALA A 62 -9.84 -5.39 11.66
CA ALA A 62 -10.90 -4.53 11.13
C ALA A 62 -10.43 -3.72 9.91
N ALA A 63 -11.23 -3.72 8.84
CA ALA A 63 -10.98 -2.96 7.64
C ALA A 63 -11.03 -1.44 7.89
N VAL A 64 -10.19 -0.69 7.19
CA VAL A 64 -10.19 0.78 7.23
C VAL A 64 -11.46 1.33 6.58
N ASN A 65 -12.01 2.38 7.16
CA ASN A 65 -13.21 3.04 6.68
C ASN A 65 -12.92 4.07 5.59
N TYR A 66 -12.91 3.64 4.33
CA TYR A 66 -12.73 4.55 3.19
C TYR A 66 -14.02 5.02 2.53
N ASP A 67 -15.17 4.37 2.78
CA ASP A 67 -16.40 4.54 2.00
C ASP A 67 -17.69 4.71 2.82
N GLN A 68 -17.64 4.54 4.16
CA GLN A 68 -18.82 4.70 4.99
C GLN A 68 -18.93 6.14 5.53
N LYS A 69 -19.99 6.40 6.28
CA LYS A 69 -20.27 7.70 6.87
C LYS A 69 -19.05 8.26 7.63
N ASP A 70 -18.83 9.57 7.50
CA ASP A 70 -17.78 10.34 8.18
C ASP A 70 -16.33 9.89 7.83
N ASN A 71 -16.15 9.32 6.64
CA ASN A 71 -14.87 8.80 6.15
C ASN A 71 -13.89 9.86 5.61
N SER A 72 -14.33 11.10 5.35
CA SER A 72 -13.49 12.12 4.71
C SER A 72 -12.19 12.37 5.46
N GLY A 73 -12.27 12.54 6.78
CA GLY A 73 -11.08 12.71 7.61
C GLY A 73 -10.16 11.48 7.64
N ILE A 74 -10.71 10.27 7.41
CA ILE A 74 -9.93 9.04 7.31
C ILE A 74 -9.19 9.00 5.98
N ARG A 75 -9.86 9.33 4.88
CA ARG A 75 -9.21 9.44 3.55
C ARG A 75 -8.09 10.48 3.60
N ASP A 76 -8.37 11.66 4.13
CA ASP A 76 -7.39 12.74 4.29
C ASP A 76 -6.19 12.30 5.14
N PHE A 77 -6.41 11.54 6.20
CA PHE A 77 -5.34 10.99 7.04
C PHE A 77 -4.38 10.10 6.24
N TYR A 78 -4.89 9.18 5.41
CA TYR A 78 -4.06 8.30 4.60
C TYR A 78 -3.40 9.01 3.42
N LEU A 79 -4.09 9.96 2.79
CA LEU A 79 -3.49 10.80 1.74
C LEU A 79 -2.37 11.68 2.29
N ASN A 80 -2.57 12.31 3.45
CA ASN A 80 -1.53 13.08 4.12
C ASN A 80 -0.36 12.19 4.56
N ASN A 81 -0.62 10.96 4.99
CA ASN A 81 0.43 10.01 5.33
C ASN A 81 1.25 9.62 4.09
N ALA A 82 0.59 9.36 2.97
CA ALA A 82 1.29 9.10 1.70
C ALA A 82 2.12 10.31 1.26
N ASN A 83 1.56 11.52 1.33
CA ASN A 83 2.30 12.75 1.02
C ASN A 83 3.55 12.91 1.90
N TYR A 84 3.40 12.73 3.22
CA TYR A 84 4.51 12.83 4.16
C TYR A 84 5.67 11.90 3.80
N TRP A 85 5.40 10.63 3.56
CA TRP A 85 6.46 9.68 3.23
C TRP A 85 7.06 9.89 1.84
N LEU A 86 6.25 10.24 0.84
CA LEU A 86 6.72 10.44 -0.52
C LEU A 86 7.38 11.80 -0.73
N ALA A 87 6.76 12.91 -0.26
CA ALA A 87 7.27 14.26 -0.50
C ALA A 87 8.23 14.73 0.61
N ASP A 88 7.83 14.66 1.89
CA ASP A 88 8.63 15.26 2.97
C ASP A 88 9.83 14.39 3.36
N VAL A 89 9.66 13.05 3.35
CA VAL A 89 10.73 12.08 3.61
C VAL A 89 11.57 11.80 2.36
N GLY A 90 10.94 11.79 1.19
CA GLY A 90 11.61 11.60 -0.09
C GLY A 90 11.72 10.15 -0.56
N LEU A 91 10.81 9.27 -0.12
CA LEU A 91 10.74 7.89 -0.61
C LEU A 91 10.32 7.84 -2.08
N ASP A 92 10.84 6.86 -2.82
CA ASP A 92 10.58 6.70 -4.26
C ASP A 92 9.32 5.89 -4.57
N GLY A 93 8.59 5.47 -3.57
CA GLY A 93 7.33 4.76 -3.78
C GLY A 93 6.89 3.89 -2.62
N PHE A 94 5.82 3.14 -2.88
CA PHE A 94 5.26 2.19 -1.94
C PHE A 94 5.07 0.80 -2.57
N ARG A 95 5.32 -0.22 -1.78
CA ARG A 95 4.68 -1.52 -1.95
C ARG A 95 3.50 -1.55 -0.98
N MET A 96 2.28 -1.61 -1.50
CA MET A 96 1.06 -1.59 -0.70
C MET A 96 0.57 -3.01 -0.43
N ASP A 97 0.55 -3.36 0.86
CA ASP A 97 0.15 -4.66 1.36
C ASP A 97 -1.33 -4.95 1.10
N ALA A 98 -1.63 -6.18 0.69
CA ALA A 98 -2.96 -6.78 0.56
C ALA A 98 -4.03 -5.82 -0.01
N THR A 99 -3.72 -5.15 -1.11
CA THR A 99 -4.60 -4.14 -1.74
C THR A 99 -5.98 -4.68 -2.14
N ALA A 100 -6.11 -5.99 -2.37
CA ALA A 100 -7.40 -6.65 -2.62
C ALA A 100 -8.37 -6.57 -1.41
N LEU A 101 -7.86 -6.30 -0.21
CA LEU A 101 -8.63 -6.17 1.01
C LEU A 101 -8.89 -4.70 1.42
N ILE A 102 -8.47 -3.75 0.59
CA ILE A 102 -8.89 -2.36 0.71
C ILE A 102 -10.30 -2.24 0.13
N LEU A 103 -11.28 -2.31 1.03
CA LEU A 103 -12.70 -2.26 0.68
C LEU A 103 -13.13 -0.79 0.55
N ASP A 104 -13.35 -0.32 -0.67
CA ASP A 104 -13.77 1.06 -0.95
C ASP A 104 -14.75 1.07 -2.14
N GLU A 105 -16.02 1.34 -1.86
CA GLU A 105 -17.11 1.45 -2.84
C GLU A 105 -17.35 2.91 -3.28
N SER A 106 -16.46 3.82 -2.91
CA SER A 106 -16.55 5.23 -3.32
C SER A 106 -16.43 5.36 -4.84
N PRO A 107 -17.01 6.41 -5.45
CA PRO A 107 -16.88 6.67 -6.88
C PRO A 107 -15.43 6.75 -7.37
N LYS A 108 -14.53 7.20 -6.52
CA LYS A 108 -13.08 7.17 -6.73
C LYS A 108 -12.44 6.37 -5.60
N HIS A 109 -11.90 5.23 -5.95
CA HIS A 109 -11.28 4.31 -4.98
C HIS A 109 -10.02 4.94 -4.37
N ILE A 110 -9.77 4.74 -3.08
CA ILE A 110 -8.62 5.32 -2.35
C ILE A 110 -7.27 4.96 -3.00
N LEU A 111 -7.12 3.76 -3.56
CA LEU A 111 -5.91 3.38 -4.30
C LEU A 111 -5.66 4.27 -5.51
N THR A 112 -6.71 4.70 -6.19
CA THR A 112 -6.59 5.66 -7.30
C THR A 112 -6.14 7.03 -6.79
N GLU A 113 -6.71 7.51 -5.69
CA GLU A 113 -6.35 8.81 -5.12
C GLU A 113 -4.90 8.82 -4.63
N ILE A 114 -4.46 7.76 -3.93
CA ILE A 114 -3.06 7.65 -3.47
C ILE A 114 -2.10 7.61 -4.66
N ASN A 115 -2.43 6.85 -5.72
CA ASN A 115 -1.55 6.80 -6.89
C ASN A 115 -1.52 8.14 -7.64
N GLU A 116 -2.64 8.82 -7.80
CA GLU A 116 -2.67 10.15 -8.43
C GLU A 116 -1.84 11.15 -7.63
N LEU A 117 -1.97 11.18 -6.30
CA LEU A 117 -1.12 11.98 -5.43
C LEU A 117 0.37 11.65 -5.64
N ALA A 118 0.73 10.36 -5.69
CA ALA A 118 2.10 9.92 -5.93
C ALA A 118 2.64 10.44 -7.27
N GLN A 119 1.83 10.34 -8.34
CA GLN A 119 2.24 10.83 -9.66
C GLN A 119 2.33 12.37 -9.72
N GLU A 120 1.46 13.09 -9.00
CA GLU A 120 1.54 14.55 -8.87
C GLU A 120 2.83 14.99 -8.15
N ILE A 121 3.21 14.31 -7.06
CA ILE A 121 4.48 14.52 -6.36
C ILE A 121 5.66 14.28 -7.32
N GLY A 122 5.65 13.14 -8.01
CA GLY A 122 6.69 12.79 -8.97
C GLY A 122 6.86 13.84 -10.07
N ALA A 123 5.75 14.31 -10.64
CA ALA A 123 5.76 15.35 -11.66
C ALA A 123 6.31 16.69 -11.14
N LYS A 124 5.90 17.08 -9.92
CA LYS A 124 6.36 18.31 -9.27
C LYS A 124 7.85 18.29 -8.94
N GLU A 125 8.36 17.15 -8.52
CA GLU A 125 9.74 16.96 -8.08
C GLU A 125 10.66 16.45 -9.20
N ASN A 126 10.11 16.24 -10.40
CA ASN A 126 10.81 15.71 -11.58
C ASN A 126 11.51 14.38 -11.28
N ARG A 127 10.82 13.47 -10.59
CA ARG A 127 11.27 12.09 -10.30
C ARG A 127 10.14 11.09 -10.49
N GLN A 128 10.50 9.83 -10.68
CA GLN A 128 9.53 8.75 -10.76
C GLN A 128 9.14 8.28 -9.35
N ILE A 129 7.84 8.20 -9.09
CA ILE A 129 7.31 7.52 -7.90
C ILE A 129 6.70 6.18 -8.33
N ILE A 130 7.13 5.11 -7.69
CA ILE A 130 6.76 3.74 -8.05
C ILE A 130 5.74 3.19 -7.06
N MET A 131 4.57 2.81 -7.56
CA MET A 131 3.50 2.22 -6.76
C MET A 131 3.34 0.75 -7.15
N ILE A 132 3.55 -0.14 -6.17
CA ILE A 132 3.45 -1.59 -6.33
C ILE A 132 2.30 -2.09 -5.45
N ALA A 133 1.35 -2.80 -6.03
CA ALA A 133 0.27 -3.42 -5.28
C ALA A 133 0.60 -4.90 -5.01
N GLU A 134 0.59 -5.31 -3.76
CA GLU A 134 0.38 -6.72 -3.48
C GLU A 134 -1.11 -7.01 -3.63
N HIS A 135 -1.46 -7.80 -4.64
CA HIS A 135 -2.84 -8.08 -4.97
C HIS A 135 -3.00 -9.57 -5.27
N LEU A 136 -3.79 -10.25 -4.45
CA LEU A 136 -3.90 -11.73 -4.46
C LEU A 136 -4.25 -12.30 -5.84
N ARG A 137 -5.04 -11.57 -6.61
CA ARG A 137 -5.50 -12.00 -7.94
C ARG A 137 -4.85 -11.15 -9.03
N ASN A 138 -4.66 -11.73 -10.19
CA ASN A 138 -4.17 -11.01 -11.36
C ASN A 138 -5.30 -10.16 -11.99
N GLU A 139 -5.68 -9.07 -11.32
CA GLU A 139 -6.74 -8.18 -11.78
C GLU A 139 -6.16 -7.02 -12.58
N SER A 140 -6.54 -6.96 -13.85
CA SER A 140 -6.08 -5.90 -14.76
C SER A 140 -6.41 -4.47 -14.29
N LYS A 141 -7.44 -4.29 -13.46
CA LYS A 141 -7.79 -2.98 -12.89
C LYS A 141 -6.66 -2.35 -12.05
N VAL A 142 -5.74 -3.16 -11.50
CA VAL A 142 -4.63 -2.66 -10.68
C VAL A 142 -3.68 -1.80 -11.50
N THR A 143 -3.31 -2.27 -12.70
CA THR A 143 -2.30 -1.62 -13.55
C THR A 143 -2.88 -0.89 -14.76
N SER A 144 -4.14 -1.10 -15.10
CA SER A 144 -4.77 -0.51 -16.29
C SER A 144 -4.98 1.01 -16.17
N ALA A 145 -4.98 1.69 -17.31
CA ALA A 145 -5.22 3.14 -17.40
C ALA A 145 -6.60 3.57 -16.87
N ASN A 146 -7.59 2.67 -16.91
CA ASN A 146 -8.94 2.91 -16.39
C ASN A 146 -9.15 2.38 -14.97
N GLY A 147 -8.11 1.83 -14.34
CA GLY A 147 -8.12 1.31 -12.99
C GLY A 147 -7.30 2.17 -12.03
N TYR A 148 -6.57 1.51 -11.14
CA TYR A 148 -5.76 2.19 -10.12
C TYR A 148 -4.44 2.77 -10.68
N LYS A 149 -4.02 2.34 -11.88
CA LYS A 149 -2.83 2.82 -12.61
C LYS A 149 -1.51 2.59 -11.90
N PHE A 150 -1.41 1.58 -11.06
CA PHE A 150 -0.15 1.22 -10.41
C PHE A 150 0.87 0.74 -11.45
N GLN A 151 2.16 0.97 -11.21
CA GLN A 151 3.21 0.58 -12.13
C GLN A 151 3.48 -0.92 -12.11
N ALA A 152 3.22 -1.59 -10.98
CA ALA A 152 3.41 -3.03 -10.86
C ALA A 152 2.39 -3.67 -9.91
N GLN A 153 2.24 -4.98 -10.07
CA GLN A 153 1.42 -5.82 -9.21
C GLN A 153 2.21 -7.07 -8.83
N TRP A 154 2.24 -7.38 -7.55
CA TRP A 154 2.68 -8.68 -7.05
C TRP A 154 1.45 -9.58 -6.97
N CYS A 155 1.49 -10.65 -7.73
CA CYS A 155 0.35 -11.53 -7.95
C CYS A 155 0.71 -12.96 -7.53
N ASP A 156 -0.06 -13.51 -6.59
CA ASP A 156 0.12 -14.89 -6.12
C ASP A 156 -0.19 -15.92 -7.22
N ASP A 157 -1.10 -15.60 -8.14
CA ASP A 157 -1.46 -16.49 -9.25
C ASP A 157 -0.24 -16.87 -10.09
N LEU A 158 0.63 -15.90 -10.40
CA LEU A 158 1.87 -16.20 -11.15
C LEU A 158 2.81 -17.12 -10.36
N ASN A 159 2.95 -16.86 -9.05
CA ASN A 159 3.78 -17.67 -8.17
C ASN A 159 3.25 -19.11 -8.10
N TYR A 160 1.96 -19.28 -7.90
CA TYR A 160 1.33 -20.60 -7.82
C TYR A 160 1.38 -21.35 -9.16
N ALA A 161 1.10 -20.66 -10.27
CA ALA A 161 1.19 -21.26 -11.60
C ALA A 161 2.63 -21.74 -11.90
N LEU A 162 3.63 -20.91 -11.63
CA LEU A 162 5.03 -21.26 -11.85
C LEU A 162 5.47 -22.42 -10.94
N TYR A 163 5.08 -22.39 -9.68
CA TYR A 163 5.39 -23.47 -8.74
C TYR A 163 4.75 -24.79 -9.16
N ALA A 164 3.44 -24.78 -9.47
CA ALA A 164 2.73 -25.98 -9.97
C ALA A 164 3.38 -26.53 -11.25
N PHE A 165 3.72 -25.65 -12.20
CA PHE A 165 4.39 -26.04 -13.45
C PHE A 165 5.75 -26.70 -13.21
N LEU A 166 6.58 -26.17 -12.31
CA LEU A 166 7.93 -26.65 -12.05
C LEU A 166 7.97 -27.90 -11.18
N THR A 167 7.01 -28.06 -10.25
CA THR A 167 7.03 -29.16 -9.27
C THR A 167 6.02 -30.27 -9.54
N GLY A 168 5.00 -30.02 -10.37
CA GLY A 168 3.86 -30.91 -10.54
C GLY A 168 2.91 -30.95 -9.33
N GLU A 169 3.04 -30.00 -8.37
CA GLU A 169 2.16 -29.94 -7.20
C GLU A 169 0.76 -29.44 -7.60
N THR A 170 -0.27 -30.17 -7.16
CA THR A 170 -1.68 -29.89 -7.52
C THR A 170 -2.61 -29.88 -6.30
N MET A 171 -2.05 -29.77 -5.09
CA MET A 171 -2.84 -29.77 -3.86
C MET A 171 -3.05 -28.36 -3.30
N ARG A 172 -4.09 -28.17 -2.51
CA ARG A 172 -4.44 -26.91 -1.82
C ARG A 172 -4.57 -25.75 -2.83
N HIS A 173 -3.84 -24.66 -2.60
CA HIS A 173 -3.85 -23.45 -3.46
C HIS A 173 -3.16 -23.64 -4.82
N TYR A 174 -2.47 -24.75 -5.05
CA TYR A 174 -1.90 -25.10 -6.37
C TYR A 174 -2.87 -25.84 -7.29
N ARG A 175 -4.04 -26.28 -6.77
CA ARG A 175 -5.00 -27.12 -7.47
C ARG A 175 -5.48 -26.56 -8.81
N ASP A 176 -5.67 -25.25 -8.86
CA ASP A 176 -6.25 -24.57 -10.01
C ASP A 176 -5.18 -24.09 -11.01
N PHE A 177 -3.92 -24.38 -10.77
CA PHE A 177 -2.76 -23.97 -11.56
C PHE A 177 -1.99 -25.13 -12.17
N GLY A 178 -2.36 -26.39 -11.87
CA GLY A 178 -1.70 -27.61 -12.34
C GLY A 178 -2.42 -28.32 -13.47
#